data_0b749bbca59f06addee603cd67c4c959
#
_entry.id   0b749bbca59f06addee603cd67c4c959
#
_cell.length_a   1.000
_cell.length_b   1.000
_cell.length_c   1.000
_cell.angle_alpha   90.00
_cell.angle_beta   90.00
_cell.angle_gamma   90.00
#
_symmetry.space_group_name_H-M   'P 1'
#
loop_
_entity.id
_entity.type
_entity.pdbx_description
1 polymer ?
#
loop_
_entity_poly.entity_id
_entity_poly.type
_entity_poly.pdbx_seq_one_letter_code
_entity_poly.pdbx_strand_id
1 'polypeptide(L)'
;MAITAKQVKELRERTGAGVMDAKKALVEVDGDMDKAIEYLHEKGMAKAAKKADRVAAEGLTGVYVAGNVAAITEVNSETDFVSQNEKFVNLVKEATKTIAEGEPANAEEAGELKTEDGKTLSQAFVDATATIGEKIVLRRFALEKKNDDQEFGAYQHNGGQIGVITVLELSLIHI
;
A
#
# COMPACT_ATOMS: atom_id res chain seq x y z
N MET A 1 15.48 -28.38 -13.33
CA MET A 1 14.85 -29.23 -12.27
C MET A 1 13.33 -29.23 -12.42
N ALA A 2 12.62 -30.29 -11.99
CA ALA A 2 11.16 -30.25 -12.03
C ALA A 2 10.63 -29.35 -10.90
N ILE A 3 9.87 -28.32 -11.24
CA ILE A 3 9.24 -27.42 -10.27
C ILE A 3 8.12 -28.14 -9.55
N THR A 4 8.17 -28.17 -8.23
CA THR A 4 7.19 -28.83 -7.39
C THR A 4 5.99 -27.94 -7.07
N ALA A 5 4.81 -28.55 -6.83
CA ALA A 5 3.63 -27.80 -6.40
C ALA A 5 3.85 -27.07 -5.07
N LYS A 6 4.72 -27.60 -4.19
CA LYS A 6 5.11 -26.97 -2.92
C LYS A 6 5.85 -25.64 -3.14
N GLN A 7 6.83 -25.63 -4.05
CA GLN A 7 7.56 -24.39 -4.38
C GLN A 7 6.62 -23.32 -4.99
N VAL A 8 5.71 -23.73 -5.87
CA VAL A 8 4.71 -22.80 -6.44
C VAL A 8 3.81 -22.22 -5.35
N LYS A 9 3.35 -23.06 -4.41
CA LYS A 9 2.53 -22.60 -3.27
C LYS A 9 3.29 -21.62 -2.40
N GLU A 10 4.53 -21.94 -2.02
CA GLU A 10 5.39 -21.08 -1.20
C GLU A 10 5.65 -19.73 -1.86
N LEU A 11 6.00 -19.72 -3.15
CA LEU A 11 6.22 -18.46 -3.89
C LEU A 11 4.95 -17.60 -3.93
N ARG A 12 3.78 -18.23 -4.10
CA ARG A 12 2.50 -17.51 -4.03
C ARG A 12 2.21 -16.92 -2.65
N GLU A 13 2.48 -17.64 -1.59
CA GLU A 13 2.28 -17.14 -0.22
C GLU A 13 3.19 -15.94 0.07
N ARG A 14 4.42 -15.96 -0.43
CA ARG A 14 5.39 -14.86 -0.28
C ARG A 14 5.10 -13.63 -1.15
N THR A 15 4.50 -13.82 -2.33
CA THR A 15 4.39 -12.74 -3.33
C THR A 15 2.95 -12.33 -3.66
N GLY A 16 1.96 -13.14 -3.27
CA GLY A 16 0.57 -12.95 -3.67
C GLY A 16 0.29 -13.20 -5.17
N ALA A 17 1.29 -13.63 -5.94
CA ALA A 17 1.16 -13.86 -7.38
C ALA A 17 0.19 -14.98 -7.73
N GLY A 18 -0.37 -14.96 -8.94
CA GLY A 18 -1.20 -16.06 -9.46
C GLY A 18 -0.41 -17.36 -9.61
N VAL A 19 -1.11 -18.51 -9.52
CA VAL A 19 -0.47 -19.85 -9.65
C VAL A 19 0.37 -19.99 -10.91
N MET A 20 -0.15 -19.49 -12.04
CA MET A 20 0.53 -19.61 -13.33
C MET A 20 1.73 -18.68 -13.43
N ASP A 21 1.64 -17.47 -12.88
CA ASP A 21 2.76 -16.53 -12.86
C ASP A 21 3.87 -17.04 -11.94
N ALA A 22 3.54 -17.55 -10.75
CA ALA A 22 4.49 -18.16 -9.83
C ALA A 22 5.19 -19.40 -10.45
N LYS A 23 4.43 -20.26 -11.13
CA LYS A 23 5.01 -21.41 -11.84
C LYS A 23 5.95 -20.97 -12.95
N LYS A 24 5.56 -20.00 -13.78
CA LYS A 24 6.40 -19.48 -14.85
C LYS A 24 7.67 -18.84 -14.30
N ALA A 25 7.58 -18.05 -13.24
CA ALA A 25 8.73 -17.45 -12.60
C ALA A 25 9.75 -18.50 -12.15
N LEU A 26 9.29 -19.52 -11.43
CA LEU A 26 10.17 -20.63 -10.99
C LEU A 26 10.82 -21.38 -12.15
N VAL A 27 10.09 -21.59 -13.25
CA VAL A 27 10.66 -22.25 -14.45
C VAL A 27 11.76 -21.41 -15.07
N GLU A 28 11.56 -20.08 -15.21
CA GLU A 28 12.54 -19.15 -15.83
C GLU A 28 13.85 -19.05 -15.03
N VAL A 29 13.79 -19.30 -13.71
CA VAL A 29 14.97 -19.17 -12.82
C VAL A 29 15.42 -20.53 -12.24
N ASP A 30 15.06 -21.64 -12.90
CA ASP A 30 15.45 -23.01 -12.52
C ASP A 30 15.11 -23.40 -11.06
N GLY A 31 14.03 -22.82 -10.50
CA GLY A 31 13.54 -23.12 -9.16
C GLY A 31 14.17 -22.31 -8.04
N ASP A 32 14.99 -21.34 -8.33
CA ASP A 32 15.56 -20.39 -7.36
C ASP A 32 14.45 -19.45 -6.85
N MET A 33 14.17 -19.50 -5.55
CA MET A 33 13.04 -18.79 -4.95
C MET A 33 13.25 -17.27 -4.94
N ASP A 34 14.44 -16.80 -4.62
CA ASP A 34 14.74 -15.38 -4.50
C ASP A 34 14.78 -14.71 -5.88
N LYS A 35 15.40 -15.37 -6.87
CA LYS A 35 15.34 -14.90 -8.26
C LYS A 35 13.93 -14.94 -8.83
N ALA A 36 13.08 -15.88 -8.40
CA ALA A 36 11.69 -15.92 -8.82
C ALA A 36 10.89 -14.72 -8.27
N ILE A 37 11.19 -14.27 -7.05
CA ILE A 37 10.60 -13.06 -6.47
C ILE A 37 11.03 -11.83 -7.28
N GLU A 38 12.32 -11.67 -7.56
CA GLU A 38 12.86 -10.57 -8.39
C GLU A 38 12.20 -10.56 -9.78
N TYR A 39 12.14 -11.71 -10.45
CA TYR A 39 11.49 -11.86 -11.73
C TYR A 39 10.00 -11.47 -11.73
N LEU A 40 9.27 -11.86 -10.68
CA LEU A 40 7.87 -11.46 -10.52
C LEU A 40 7.75 -9.96 -10.29
N HIS A 41 8.67 -9.36 -9.54
CA HIS A 41 8.69 -7.92 -9.30
C HIS A 41 8.97 -7.14 -10.59
N GLU A 42 9.98 -7.52 -11.38
CA GLU A 42 10.27 -6.90 -12.68
C GLU A 42 9.08 -6.99 -13.64
N LYS A 43 8.43 -8.15 -13.69
CA LYS A 43 7.18 -8.31 -14.47
C LYS A 43 6.03 -7.47 -13.92
N GLY A 44 5.96 -7.30 -12.61
CA GLY A 44 5.01 -6.42 -11.94
C GLY A 44 5.21 -4.98 -12.36
N MET A 45 6.45 -4.49 -12.36
CA MET A 45 6.82 -3.16 -12.84
C MET A 45 6.40 -2.95 -14.31
N ALA A 46 6.68 -3.92 -15.18
CA ALA A 46 6.28 -3.84 -16.59
C ALA A 46 4.75 -3.82 -16.77
N LYS A 47 4.00 -4.56 -15.94
CA LYS A 47 2.53 -4.52 -15.92
C LYS A 47 2.00 -3.19 -15.40
N ALA A 48 2.60 -2.65 -14.33
CA ALA A 48 2.25 -1.35 -13.77
C ALA A 48 2.51 -0.21 -14.75
N ALA A 49 3.66 -0.22 -15.42
CA ALA A 49 4.02 0.76 -16.45
C ALA A 49 2.98 0.81 -17.61
N LYS A 50 2.51 -0.36 -18.07
CA LYS A 50 1.46 -0.43 -19.11
C LYS A 50 0.12 0.13 -18.67
N LYS A 51 -0.09 0.33 -17.37
CA LYS A 51 -1.32 0.88 -16.79
C LYS A 51 -1.17 2.33 -16.33
N ALA A 52 0.03 2.91 -16.46
CA ALA A 52 0.34 4.24 -15.95
C ALA A 52 -0.61 5.33 -16.47
N ASP A 53 -1.03 5.21 -17.73
CA ASP A 53 -1.93 6.19 -18.38
C ASP A 53 -3.42 5.95 -18.11
N ARG A 54 -3.78 4.88 -17.38
CA ARG A 54 -5.17 4.61 -17.06
C ARG A 54 -5.70 5.56 -16.00
N VAL A 55 -6.98 5.89 -16.08
CA VAL A 55 -7.65 6.71 -15.06
C VAL A 55 -7.94 5.85 -13.83
N ALA A 56 -7.45 6.29 -12.68
CA ALA A 56 -7.76 5.71 -11.37
C ALA A 56 -8.47 6.81 -10.56
N ALA A 57 -9.80 6.80 -10.57
CA ALA A 57 -10.65 7.83 -9.95
C ALA A 57 -11.42 7.32 -8.73
N GLU A 58 -11.50 6.00 -8.58
CA GLU A 58 -12.06 5.35 -7.39
C GLU A 58 -10.97 5.09 -6.35
N GLY A 59 -11.32 4.60 -5.18
CA GLY A 59 -10.35 4.25 -4.15
C GLY A 59 -10.82 4.55 -2.74
N LEU A 60 -9.86 4.65 -1.81
CA LEU A 60 -10.13 4.91 -0.40
C LEU A 60 -9.16 5.94 0.17
N THR A 61 -9.61 6.60 1.23
CA THR A 61 -8.74 7.33 2.15
C THR A 61 -8.28 6.41 3.28
N GLY A 62 -7.04 6.57 3.73
CA GLY A 62 -6.52 6.01 4.97
C GLY A 62 -6.37 7.11 6.01
N VAL A 63 -6.62 6.80 7.29
CA VAL A 63 -6.33 7.69 8.42
C VAL A 63 -5.62 6.89 9.49
N TYR A 64 -4.51 7.40 10.00
CA TYR A 64 -3.73 6.75 11.06
C TYR A 64 -3.10 7.80 11.98
N VAL A 65 -3.11 7.51 13.28
CA VAL A 65 -2.51 8.38 14.31
C VAL A 65 -1.38 7.60 14.99
N ALA A 66 -0.17 8.14 14.92
CA ALA A 66 1.05 7.62 15.53
C ALA A 66 1.58 8.63 16.57
N GLY A 67 1.14 8.53 17.81
CA GLY A 67 1.57 9.44 18.86
C GLY A 67 1.18 10.90 18.58
N ASN A 68 2.15 11.75 18.29
CA ASN A 68 1.96 13.17 17.98
C ASN A 68 1.89 13.47 16.48
N VAL A 69 1.82 12.46 15.62
CA VAL A 69 1.67 12.58 14.17
C VAL A 69 0.41 11.88 13.72
N ALA A 70 -0.34 12.49 12.84
CA ALA A 70 -1.46 11.88 12.15
C ALA A 70 -1.25 11.96 10.63
N ALA A 71 -1.56 10.87 9.93
CA ALA A 71 -1.51 10.80 8.47
C ALA A 71 -2.89 10.56 7.89
N ILE A 72 -3.17 11.24 6.79
CA ILE A 72 -4.27 10.95 5.89
C ILE A 72 -3.73 10.70 4.50
N THR A 73 -4.18 9.61 3.88
CA THR A 73 -3.77 9.23 2.52
C THR A 73 -4.97 9.11 1.60
N GLU A 74 -4.75 9.30 0.32
CA GLU A 74 -5.68 8.95 -0.76
C GLU A 74 -4.99 7.95 -1.67
N VAL A 75 -5.55 6.74 -1.74
CA VAL A 75 -5.09 5.67 -2.62
C VAL A 75 -6.19 5.37 -3.63
N ASN A 76 -5.84 5.51 -4.92
CA ASN A 76 -6.81 5.32 -5.99
C ASN A 76 -6.66 3.97 -6.69
N SER A 77 -7.79 3.47 -7.20
CA SER A 77 -7.97 2.31 -8.08
C SER A 77 -8.80 2.70 -9.31
N GLU A 78 -8.89 1.80 -10.30
CA GLU A 78 -9.70 2.05 -11.51
C GLU A 78 -11.21 1.89 -11.23
N THR A 79 -11.59 0.93 -10.36
CA THR A 79 -12.99 0.60 -10.04
C THR A 79 -13.28 0.59 -8.54
N ASP A 80 -14.55 0.79 -8.21
CA ASP A 80 -15.08 0.68 -6.84
C ASP A 80 -15.05 -0.77 -6.31
N PHE A 81 -15.10 -1.79 -7.19
CA PHE A 81 -14.93 -3.18 -6.79
C PHE A 81 -13.58 -3.43 -6.12
N VAL A 82 -12.51 -2.81 -6.64
CA VAL A 82 -11.18 -2.92 -6.05
C VAL A 82 -11.12 -2.19 -4.71
N SER A 83 -11.79 -1.05 -4.57
CA SER A 83 -11.82 -0.31 -3.30
C SER A 83 -12.43 -1.12 -2.14
N GLN A 84 -13.27 -2.11 -2.43
CA GLN A 84 -13.85 -3.03 -1.45
C GLN A 84 -13.03 -4.32 -1.26
N ASN A 85 -11.98 -4.53 -2.05
CA ASN A 85 -11.14 -5.72 -1.97
C ASN A 85 -10.26 -5.66 -0.71
N GLU A 86 -10.25 -6.73 0.08
CA GLU A 86 -9.50 -6.82 1.33
C GLU A 86 -7.99 -6.51 1.15
N LYS A 87 -7.38 -6.99 0.07
CA LYS A 87 -5.97 -6.70 -0.22
C LYS A 87 -5.71 -5.21 -0.45
N PHE A 88 -6.63 -4.54 -1.14
CA PHE A 88 -6.55 -3.10 -1.36
C PHE A 88 -6.74 -2.33 -0.05
N VAL A 89 -7.76 -2.69 0.74
CA VAL A 89 -8.02 -2.07 2.05
C VAL A 89 -6.81 -2.21 2.98
N ASN A 90 -6.18 -3.40 3.01
CA ASN A 90 -4.99 -3.64 3.82
C ASN A 90 -3.79 -2.82 3.32
N LEU A 91 -3.58 -2.72 2.00
CA LEU A 91 -2.55 -1.85 1.44
C LEU A 91 -2.74 -0.38 1.84
N VAL A 92 -3.98 0.14 1.80
CA VAL A 92 -4.29 1.51 2.23
C VAL A 92 -3.93 1.72 3.69
N LYS A 93 -4.30 0.79 4.57
CA LYS A 93 -3.99 0.84 6.01
C LYS A 93 -2.48 0.82 6.26
N GLU A 94 -1.78 -0.12 5.62
CA GLU A 94 -0.33 -0.26 5.75
C GLU A 94 0.40 0.97 5.23
N ALA A 95 0.01 1.48 4.05
CA ALA A 95 0.60 2.68 3.48
C ALA A 95 0.41 3.89 4.38
N THR A 96 -0.79 4.08 4.94
CA THR A 96 -1.08 5.21 5.82
C THR A 96 -0.29 5.13 7.13
N LYS A 97 -0.19 3.93 7.72
CA LYS A 97 0.63 3.67 8.91
C LYS A 97 2.11 3.97 8.63
N THR A 98 2.65 3.39 7.55
CA THR A 98 4.05 3.57 7.15
C THR A 98 4.39 5.05 6.94
N ILE A 99 3.49 5.82 6.32
CA ILE A 99 3.65 7.26 6.11
C ILE A 99 3.59 8.04 7.43
N ALA A 100 2.66 7.68 8.34
CA ALA A 100 2.58 8.35 9.65
C ALA A 100 3.82 8.12 10.50
N GLU A 101 4.37 6.90 10.48
CA GLU A 101 5.54 6.52 11.27
C GLU A 101 6.86 7.01 10.64
N GLY A 102 6.91 7.10 9.29
CA GLY A 102 8.11 7.52 8.55
C GLY A 102 8.21 9.02 8.29
N GLU A 103 7.13 9.76 8.43
CA GLU A 103 7.03 11.22 8.25
C GLU A 103 7.72 11.76 6.98
N PRO A 104 7.47 11.21 5.79
CA PRO A 104 8.13 11.63 4.56
C PRO A 104 7.70 13.04 4.16
N ALA A 105 8.62 13.82 3.60
CA ALA A 105 8.35 15.18 3.16
C ALA A 105 7.58 15.24 1.82
N ASN A 106 7.67 14.19 1.02
CA ASN A 106 7.09 14.13 -0.32
C ASN A 106 6.80 12.69 -0.76
N ALA A 107 6.15 12.53 -1.91
CA ALA A 107 5.75 11.22 -2.44
C ALA A 107 6.95 10.31 -2.82
N GLU A 108 8.09 10.89 -3.20
CA GLU A 108 9.30 10.13 -3.53
C GLU A 108 9.87 9.48 -2.26
N GLU A 109 10.04 10.27 -1.21
CA GLU A 109 10.46 9.76 0.10
C GLU A 109 9.47 8.74 0.67
N ALA A 110 8.16 8.99 0.53
CA ALA A 110 7.13 8.04 0.95
C ALA A 110 7.30 6.69 0.24
N GLY A 111 7.63 6.72 -1.05
CA GLY A 111 7.86 5.52 -1.85
C GLY A 111 9.01 4.65 -1.36
N GLU A 112 10.04 5.24 -0.74
CA GLU A 112 11.23 4.54 -0.22
C GLU A 112 11.05 3.99 1.21
N LEU A 113 10.00 4.37 1.91
CA LEU A 113 9.71 3.86 3.24
C LEU A 113 9.48 2.35 3.20
N LYS A 114 9.91 1.68 4.27
CA LYS A 114 9.75 0.23 4.40
C LYS A 114 8.43 -0.11 5.09
N THR A 115 7.70 -1.01 4.46
CA THR A 115 6.52 -1.67 5.02
C THR A 115 6.90 -2.74 6.04
N GLU A 116 5.96 -3.30 6.76
CA GLU A 116 6.22 -4.32 7.80
C GLU A 116 6.90 -5.58 7.24
N ASP A 117 6.65 -5.92 5.98
CA ASP A 117 7.29 -7.06 5.29
C ASP A 117 8.67 -6.72 4.69
N GLY A 118 9.18 -5.50 4.92
CA GLY A 118 10.51 -5.05 4.51
C GLY A 118 10.64 -4.57 3.08
N LYS A 119 9.57 -4.56 2.29
CA LYS A 119 9.54 -3.98 0.96
C LYS A 119 9.46 -2.46 1.03
N THR A 120 9.80 -1.78 -0.05
CA THR A 120 9.47 -0.35 -0.15
C THR A 120 7.98 -0.17 -0.43
N LEU A 121 7.43 0.97 -0.03
CA LEU A 121 6.03 1.29 -0.31
C LEU A 121 5.76 1.33 -1.82
N SER A 122 6.69 1.85 -2.62
CA SER A 122 6.63 1.77 -4.08
C SER A 122 6.51 0.33 -4.59
N GLN A 123 7.30 -0.61 -4.04
CA GLN A 123 7.21 -2.03 -4.39
C GLN A 123 5.86 -2.62 -4.03
N ALA A 124 5.30 -2.27 -2.85
CA ALA A 124 3.98 -2.73 -2.43
C ALA A 124 2.87 -2.30 -3.41
N PHE A 125 2.90 -1.06 -3.90
CA PHE A 125 1.95 -0.56 -4.91
C PHE A 125 2.11 -1.26 -6.27
N VAL A 126 3.34 -1.51 -6.71
CA VAL A 126 3.62 -2.28 -7.94
C VAL A 126 3.09 -3.71 -7.82
N ASP A 127 3.37 -4.39 -6.72
CA ASP A 127 2.92 -5.76 -6.46
C ASP A 127 1.38 -5.83 -6.41
N ALA A 128 0.74 -4.85 -5.77
CA ALA A 128 -0.71 -4.75 -5.72
C ALA A 128 -1.32 -4.54 -7.12
N THR A 129 -0.76 -3.63 -7.92
CA THR A 129 -1.17 -3.40 -9.32
C THR A 129 -1.01 -4.67 -10.16
N ALA A 130 0.08 -5.41 -9.99
CA ALA A 130 0.33 -6.66 -10.70
C ALA A 130 -0.63 -7.79 -10.29
N THR A 131 -0.97 -7.86 -9.00
CA THR A 131 -1.79 -8.93 -8.41
C THR A 131 -3.28 -8.69 -8.61
N ILE A 132 -3.76 -7.47 -8.36
CA ILE A 132 -5.17 -7.08 -8.48
C ILE A 132 -5.55 -6.88 -9.94
N GLY A 133 -4.61 -6.37 -10.74
CA GLY A 133 -4.82 -6.20 -12.17
C GLY A 133 -5.36 -4.84 -12.59
N GLU A 134 -5.48 -3.89 -11.66
CA GLU A 134 -5.83 -2.49 -11.90
C GLU A 134 -4.68 -1.55 -11.55
N LYS A 135 -4.69 -0.32 -12.08
CA LYS A 135 -3.80 0.74 -11.64
C LYS A 135 -4.13 1.10 -10.19
N ILE A 136 -3.15 0.95 -9.31
CA ILE A 136 -3.24 1.35 -7.91
C ILE A 136 -2.14 2.36 -7.64
N VAL A 137 -2.50 3.52 -7.06
CA VAL A 137 -1.56 4.62 -6.87
C VAL A 137 -1.84 5.36 -5.56
N LEU A 138 -0.78 5.72 -4.84
CA LEU A 138 -0.83 6.73 -3.80
C LEU A 138 -1.00 8.10 -4.49
N ARG A 139 -2.19 8.66 -4.43
CA ARG A 139 -2.54 9.93 -5.09
C ARG A 139 -1.90 11.11 -4.36
N ARG A 140 -2.07 11.12 -3.04
CA ARG A 140 -1.55 12.15 -2.13
C ARG A 140 -1.62 11.68 -0.69
N PHE A 141 -0.92 12.37 0.17
CA PHE A 141 -1.04 12.28 1.62
C PHE A 141 -0.83 13.65 2.26
N ALA A 142 -1.26 13.77 3.51
CA ALA A 142 -0.93 14.88 4.38
C ALA A 142 -0.56 14.34 5.77
N LEU A 143 0.34 15.04 6.43
CA LEU A 143 0.78 14.77 7.79
C LEU A 143 0.43 15.99 8.65
N GLU A 144 -0.15 15.72 9.81
CA GLU A 144 -0.41 16.72 10.83
C GLU A 144 0.35 16.36 12.10
N LYS A 145 0.89 17.38 12.78
CA LYS A 145 1.58 17.22 14.07
C LYS A 145 0.83 17.97 15.14
N LYS A 146 0.72 17.35 16.32
CA LYS A 146 0.13 18.00 17.49
C LYS A 146 1.17 18.26 18.56
N ASN A 147 0.94 19.30 19.35
CA ASN A 147 1.64 19.61 20.59
C ASN A 147 0.95 18.92 21.78
N ASP A 148 1.54 19.07 22.97
CA ASP A 148 1.02 18.41 24.19
C ASP A 148 -0.35 18.96 24.65
N ASP A 149 -0.68 20.19 24.28
CA ASP A 149 -1.97 20.86 24.55
C ASP A 149 -3.03 20.61 23.48
N GLN A 150 -2.72 19.77 22.49
CA GLN A 150 -3.60 19.43 21.37
C GLN A 150 -3.96 17.96 21.35
N GLU A 151 -5.11 17.65 20.75
CA GLU A 151 -5.56 16.28 20.50
C GLU A 151 -6.03 16.10 19.06
N PHE A 152 -5.79 14.90 18.52
CA PHE A 152 -6.31 14.50 17.22
C PHE A 152 -7.72 13.95 17.34
N GLY A 153 -8.62 14.45 16.48
CA GLY A 153 -9.84 13.75 16.09
C GLY A 153 -9.64 13.08 14.75
N ALA A 154 -9.89 11.77 14.65
CA ALA A 154 -9.75 11.01 13.42
C ALA A 154 -11.05 10.27 13.12
N TYR A 155 -11.55 10.37 11.89
CA TYR A 155 -12.80 9.74 11.48
C TYR A 155 -12.73 9.26 10.04
N GLN A 156 -13.25 8.08 9.79
CA GLN A 156 -13.47 7.55 8.44
C GLN A 156 -14.96 7.24 8.26
N HIS A 157 -15.51 7.67 7.13
CA HIS A 157 -16.90 7.44 6.78
C HIS A 157 -17.01 6.55 5.54
N ASN A 158 -18.13 5.81 5.46
CA ASN A 158 -18.49 4.97 4.32
C ASN A 158 -17.35 4.04 3.87
N GLY A 159 -16.79 3.28 4.83
CA GLY A 159 -15.74 2.29 4.52
C GLY A 159 -14.41 2.88 4.05
N GLY A 160 -14.16 4.17 4.34
CA GLY A 160 -12.93 4.85 3.95
C GLY A 160 -13.06 5.74 2.70
N GLN A 161 -14.25 5.92 2.14
CA GLN A 161 -14.44 6.87 1.04
C GLN A 161 -14.20 8.33 1.47
N ILE A 162 -14.41 8.64 2.76
CA ILE A 162 -14.13 9.93 3.36
C ILE A 162 -13.27 9.72 4.59
N GLY A 163 -12.14 10.42 4.66
CA GLY A 163 -11.28 10.47 5.83
C GLY A 163 -11.16 11.90 6.32
N VAL A 164 -11.13 12.08 7.64
CA VAL A 164 -10.99 13.39 8.29
C VAL A 164 -10.00 13.27 9.43
N ILE A 165 -9.09 14.24 9.52
CA ILE A 165 -8.26 14.50 10.68
C ILE A 165 -8.55 15.92 11.15
N THR A 166 -8.72 16.10 12.44
CA THR A 166 -8.84 17.42 13.10
C THR A 166 -7.80 17.52 14.20
N VAL A 167 -7.22 18.69 14.34
CA VAL A 167 -6.37 19.03 15.50
C VAL A 167 -7.19 19.94 16.40
N LEU A 168 -7.39 19.50 17.64
CA LEU A 168 -8.16 20.23 18.65
C LEU A 168 -7.20 20.79 19.68
N GLU A 169 -7.27 22.10 19.93
CA GLU A 169 -6.55 22.73 21.02
C GLU A 169 -7.34 22.63 22.31
N LEU A 170 -6.72 22.09 23.35
CA LEU A 170 -7.35 21.88 24.65
C LEU A 170 -7.10 23.10 25.53
N SER A 171 -8.15 23.84 25.83
CA SER A 171 -8.05 24.93 26.80
C SER A 171 -8.19 24.40 28.22
N LEU A 172 -7.15 24.53 29.02
CA LEU A 172 -7.13 24.13 30.45
C LEU A 172 -7.84 25.13 31.37
N ILE A 173 -8.48 26.17 30.84
CA ILE A 173 -9.10 27.25 31.65
C ILE A 173 -10.40 26.81 32.35
N HIS A 174 -10.93 25.64 32.06
CA HIS A 174 -12.23 25.18 32.53
C HIS A 174 -12.21 23.82 33.27
N ILE A 175 -11.10 23.48 33.92
CA ILE A 175 -11.09 22.35 34.87
C ILE A 175 -11.30 22.86 36.30
#